data_38a4de4007b7bff532138ac8fce1b739
#
_entry.id   38a4de4007b7bff532138ac8fce1b739
#
_cell.length_a   1.000
_cell.length_b   1.000
_cell.length_c   1.000
_cell.angle_alpha   90.00
_cell.angle_beta   90.00
_cell.angle_gamma   90.00
#
_symmetry.space_group_name_H-M   'P 1'
#
loop_
_entity.id
_entity.type
_entity.pdbx_description
1 polymer ?
#
loop_
_entity_poly.entity_id
_entity_poly.type
_entity_poly.pdbx_seq_one_letter_code
_entity_poly.pdbx_strand_id
1 'polypeptide(L)'
;MRKGIIISGNLAQDHEFIYPYYRLLEEDFEVDVCLLEGKPVKGFLGTDLPPNKNHKVKKIEEVNPNDYDILVLPGGVKAMEKVRQNLDIIKFISDFNAQNKIIACICSGAQLLISAKIVKGRKIAGYYSMKDDLINAGAIYTDLPAVVDRN
;
A
#
# COMPACT_ATOMS: atom_id res chain seq x y z
N MET A 1 -3.69 9.69 19.23
CA MET A 1 -3.21 8.31 18.93
C MET A 1 -2.91 8.26 17.44
N ARG A 2 -1.73 7.73 17.07
CA ARG A 2 -1.33 7.62 15.65
C ARG A 2 -2.15 6.52 14.97
N LYS A 3 -2.57 6.77 13.72
CA LYS A 3 -3.34 5.81 12.94
C LYS A 3 -2.62 5.42 11.65
N GLY A 4 -2.57 4.13 11.39
CA GLY A 4 -2.08 3.58 10.14
C GLY A 4 -3.17 2.90 9.35
N ILE A 5 -3.05 2.90 8.03
CA ILE A 5 -3.94 2.14 7.15
C ILE A 5 -3.12 1.29 6.19
N ILE A 6 -3.55 0.04 6.01
CA ILE A 6 -3.00 -0.87 4.99
C ILE A 6 -4.07 -1.06 3.92
N ILE A 7 -3.74 -0.73 2.67
CA ILE A 7 -4.65 -0.93 1.53
C ILE A 7 -4.10 -2.04 0.64
N SER A 8 -4.92 -3.05 0.37
CA SER A 8 -4.54 -4.19 -0.45
C SER A 8 -5.78 -4.95 -0.99
N GLY A 9 -5.59 -6.21 -1.38
CA GLY A 9 -6.64 -7.08 -1.88
C GLY A 9 -6.24 -8.55 -1.86
N ASN A 10 -7.10 -9.39 -2.37
CA ASN A 10 -6.89 -10.84 -2.44
C ASN A 10 -5.60 -11.17 -3.23
N LEU A 11 -4.85 -12.14 -2.75
CA LEU A 11 -3.55 -12.57 -3.26
C LEU A 11 -2.42 -11.52 -3.10
N ALA A 12 -2.54 -10.62 -2.13
CA ALA A 12 -1.42 -9.81 -1.69
C ALA A 12 -0.27 -10.70 -1.22
N GLN A 13 0.97 -10.19 -1.31
CA GLN A 13 2.11 -10.93 -0.78
C GLN A 13 2.06 -10.92 0.75
N ASP A 14 2.02 -12.12 1.32
CA ASP A 14 1.73 -12.35 2.74
C ASP A 14 2.68 -11.60 3.67
N HIS A 15 3.99 -11.74 3.48
CA HIS A 15 5.00 -11.11 4.33
C HIS A 15 4.98 -9.57 4.23
N GLU A 16 4.67 -9.04 3.06
CA GLU A 16 4.61 -7.60 2.81
C GLU A 16 3.38 -6.95 3.45
N PHE A 17 2.37 -7.74 3.76
CA PHE A 17 1.21 -7.32 4.52
C PHE A 17 1.41 -7.54 6.03
N ILE A 18 1.79 -8.76 6.43
CA ILE A 18 1.83 -9.19 7.83
C ILE A 18 2.91 -8.46 8.62
N TYR A 19 4.10 -8.31 8.06
CA TYR A 19 5.20 -7.64 8.76
C TYR A 19 4.87 -6.17 9.08
N PRO A 20 4.47 -5.32 8.12
CA PRO A 20 4.07 -3.95 8.44
C PRO A 20 2.85 -3.88 9.37
N TYR A 21 1.90 -4.80 9.26
CA TYR A 21 0.74 -4.86 10.14
C TYR A 21 1.16 -4.97 11.61
N TYR A 22 2.03 -5.94 11.94
CA TYR A 22 2.50 -6.11 13.30
C TYR A 22 3.49 -5.02 13.73
N ARG A 23 4.33 -4.53 12.82
CA ARG A 23 5.25 -3.42 13.13
C ARG A 23 4.51 -2.14 13.52
N LEU A 24 3.42 -1.81 12.84
CA LEU A 24 2.60 -0.66 13.22
C LEU A 24 1.96 -0.85 14.60
N LEU A 25 1.46 -2.06 14.90
CA LEU A 25 0.91 -2.37 16.22
C LEU A 25 1.96 -2.28 17.32
N GLU A 26 3.18 -2.77 17.08
CA GLU A 26 4.32 -2.66 18.02
C GLU A 26 4.73 -1.22 18.29
N GLU A 27 4.50 -0.31 17.36
CA GLU A 27 4.76 1.13 17.49
C GLU A 27 3.55 1.92 18.00
N ASP A 28 2.58 1.23 18.60
CA ASP A 28 1.36 1.81 19.18
C ASP A 28 0.48 2.57 18.17
N PHE A 29 0.47 2.15 16.91
CA PHE A 29 -0.52 2.63 15.95
C PHE A 29 -1.84 1.89 16.12
N GLU A 30 -2.95 2.61 16.03
CA GLU A 30 -4.23 2.03 15.66
C GLU A 30 -4.17 1.71 14.16
N VAL A 31 -4.36 0.44 13.79
CA VAL A 31 -4.22 -0.01 12.39
C VAL A 31 -5.59 -0.35 11.81
N ASP A 32 -5.94 0.31 10.72
CA ASP A 32 -7.06 -0.08 9.88
C ASP A 32 -6.59 -0.87 8.66
N VAL A 33 -7.41 -1.81 8.24
CA VAL A 33 -7.18 -2.62 7.04
C VAL A 33 -8.31 -2.37 6.06
N CYS A 34 -7.97 -1.83 4.89
CA CYS A 34 -8.90 -1.61 3.78
C CYS A 34 -8.55 -2.58 2.64
N LEU A 35 -9.44 -3.50 2.35
CA LEU A 35 -9.26 -4.46 1.26
C LEU A 35 -10.28 -4.22 0.15
N LEU A 36 -9.84 -4.40 -1.09
CA LEU A 36 -10.68 -4.22 -2.27
C LEU A 36 -12.01 -4.97 -2.15
N GLU A 37 -11.98 -6.16 -1.57
CA GLU A 37 -13.13 -7.04 -1.41
C GLU A 37 -14.04 -6.64 -0.22
N GLY A 38 -13.59 -5.73 0.64
CA GLY A 38 -14.32 -5.31 1.86
C GLY A 38 -14.54 -6.44 2.88
N LYS A 39 -13.72 -7.47 2.84
CA LYS A 39 -13.76 -8.64 3.72
C LYS A 39 -12.38 -9.27 3.81
N PRO A 40 -12.11 -10.13 4.83
CA PRO A 40 -10.88 -10.91 4.90
C PRO A 40 -10.65 -11.73 3.64
N VAL A 41 -9.39 -11.81 3.23
CA VAL A 41 -8.95 -12.51 2.00
C VAL A 41 -7.79 -13.45 2.32
N LYS A 42 -7.31 -14.16 1.30
CA LYS A 42 -6.08 -14.95 1.38
C LYS A 42 -4.93 -14.22 0.70
N GLY A 43 -3.76 -14.27 1.31
CA GLY A 43 -2.51 -13.92 0.68
C GLY A 43 -2.11 -14.93 -0.40
N PHE A 44 -1.11 -14.59 -1.18
CA PHE A 44 -0.59 -15.45 -2.25
C PHE A 44 -0.11 -16.82 -1.74
N LEU A 45 0.47 -16.86 -0.54
CA LEU A 45 0.92 -18.09 0.14
C LEU A 45 -0.18 -18.77 0.98
N GLY A 46 -1.39 -18.21 0.96
CA GLY A 46 -2.55 -18.81 1.64
C GLY A 46 -2.82 -18.33 3.07
N THR A 47 -2.07 -17.37 3.57
CA THR A 47 -2.28 -16.81 4.91
C THR A 47 -3.57 -15.97 4.95
N ASP A 48 -4.24 -15.94 6.09
CA ASP A 48 -5.38 -15.03 6.31
C ASP A 48 -4.90 -13.58 6.38
N LEU A 49 -5.57 -12.69 5.65
CA LEU A 49 -5.31 -11.26 5.66
C LEU A 49 -6.61 -10.49 6.00
N PRO A 50 -6.64 -9.71 7.09
CA PRO A 50 -5.57 -9.54 8.09
C PRO A 50 -5.32 -10.80 8.92
N PRO A 51 -4.14 -10.95 9.53
CA PRO A 51 -3.80 -12.15 10.31
C PRO A 51 -4.62 -12.31 11.60
N ASN A 52 -5.08 -11.20 12.17
CA ASN A 52 -6.01 -11.24 13.30
C ASN A 52 -7.45 -11.41 12.79
N LYS A 53 -8.05 -12.57 13.07
CA LYS A 53 -9.41 -12.91 12.62
C LYS A 53 -10.50 -11.97 13.17
N ASN A 54 -10.25 -11.29 14.28
CA ASN A 54 -11.19 -10.34 14.88
C ASN A 54 -11.04 -8.93 14.32
N HIS A 55 -10.05 -8.70 13.47
CA HIS A 55 -9.83 -7.39 12.87
C HIS A 55 -10.89 -7.10 11.81
N LYS A 56 -11.62 -6.01 11.96
CA LYS A 56 -12.60 -5.57 10.96
C LYS A 56 -11.91 -5.06 9.71
N VAL A 57 -12.30 -5.59 8.56
CA VAL A 57 -11.89 -5.08 7.25
C VAL A 57 -12.86 -3.98 6.82
N LYS A 58 -12.30 -2.87 6.37
CA LYS A 58 -13.05 -1.73 5.83
C LYS A 58 -13.07 -1.76 4.30
N LYS A 59 -14.11 -1.17 3.73
CA LYS A 59 -14.15 -0.80 2.30
C LYS A 59 -13.58 0.59 2.12
N ILE A 60 -13.25 0.94 0.88
CA ILE A 60 -12.68 2.26 0.58
C ILE A 60 -13.63 3.43 0.92
N GLU A 61 -14.94 3.20 0.81
CA GLU A 61 -15.96 4.19 1.11
C GLU A 61 -16.08 4.48 2.62
N GLU A 62 -15.49 3.63 3.47
CA GLU A 62 -15.54 3.73 4.92
C GLU A 62 -14.30 4.43 5.52
N VAL A 63 -13.34 4.83 4.68
CA VAL A 63 -12.06 5.41 5.13
C VAL A 63 -11.82 6.78 4.52
N ASN A 64 -11.20 7.67 5.29
CA ASN A 64 -10.86 9.02 4.84
C ASN A 64 -9.34 9.23 5.00
N PRO A 65 -8.62 9.74 3.97
CA PRO A 65 -7.18 9.97 4.06
C PRO A 65 -6.79 10.94 5.19
N ASN A 66 -7.70 11.81 5.64
CA ASN A 66 -7.43 12.73 6.74
C ASN A 66 -7.26 12.04 8.10
N ASP A 67 -7.79 10.83 8.26
CA ASP A 67 -7.83 10.13 9.54
C ASP A 67 -6.55 9.36 9.87
N TYR A 68 -5.58 9.27 8.94
CA TYR A 68 -4.40 8.43 9.07
C TYR A 68 -3.11 9.22 8.94
N ASP A 69 -2.06 8.74 9.62
CA ASP A 69 -0.71 9.30 9.63
C ASP A 69 0.24 8.57 8.67
N ILE A 70 -0.02 7.28 8.44
CA ILE A 70 0.77 6.43 7.55
C ILE A 70 -0.12 5.52 6.70
N LEU A 71 0.22 5.40 5.43
CA LEU A 71 -0.36 4.47 4.47
C LEU A 71 0.66 3.40 4.09
N VAL A 72 0.27 2.13 4.19
CA VAL A 72 1.09 1.00 3.74
C VAL A 72 0.43 0.35 2.52
N LEU A 73 1.22 0.16 1.47
CA LEU A 73 0.83 -0.46 0.20
C LEU A 73 1.68 -1.72 -0.02
N PRO A 74 1.25 -2.89 0.48
CA PRO A 74 1.90 -4.16 0.19
C PRO A 74 1.86 -4.49 -1.29
N GLY A 75 2.77 -5.36 -1.73
CA GLY A 75 2.76 -5.87 -3.08
C GLY A 75 1.91 -7.13 -3.27
N GLY A 76 2.35 -7.94 -4.21
CA GLY A 76 1.58 -9.06 -4.75
C GLY A 76 0.94 -8.64 -6.08
N VAL A 77 1.59 -9.01 -7.19
CA VAL A 77 1.22 -8.53 -8.53
C VAL A 77 -0.26 -8.76 -8.84
N LYS A 78 -0.80 -9.93 -8.51
CA LYS A 78 -2.21 -10.27 -8.78
C LYS A 78 -3.20 -9.41 -7.98
N ALA A 79 -2.86 -9.07 -6.75
CA ALA A 79 -3.66 -8.14 -5.95
C ALA A 79 -3.59 -6.74 -6.55
N MET A 80 -2.39 -6.27 -6.84
CA MET A 80 -2.16 -4.91 -7.33
C MET A 80 -2.80 -4.64 -8.68
N GLU A 81 -2.80 -5.61 -9.59
CA GLU A 81 -3.49 -5.52 -10.88
C GLU A 81 -4.99 -5.24 -10.74
N LYS A 82 -5.63 -5.75 -9.69
CA LYS A 82 -7.05 -5.52 -9.41
C LYS A 82 -7.27 -4.23 -8.62
N VAL A 83 -6.49 -4.03 -7.56
CA VAL A 83 -6.61 -2.88 -6.68
C VAL A 83 -6.44 -1.57 -7.45
N ARG A 84 -5.46 -1.51 -8.38
CA ARG A 84 -5.21 -0.31 -9.19
C ARG A 84 -6.36 0.10 -10.11
N GLN A 85 -7.31 -0.78 -10.37
CA GLN A 85 -8.49 -0.49 -11.19
C GLN A 85 -9.60 0.20 -10.39
N ASN A 86 -9.53 0.20 -9.06
CA ASN A 86 -10.46 0.92 -8.22
C ASN A 86 -10.05 2.39 -8.11
N LEU A 87 -10.82 3.27 -8.77
CA LEU A 87 -10.51 4.69 -8.87
C LEU A 87 -10.59 5.41 -7.52
N ASP A 88 -11.42 4.95 -6.59
CA ASP A 88 -11.54 5.53 -5.26
C ASP A 88 -10.30 5.22 -4.40
N ILE A 89 -9.75 4.01 -4.53
CA ILE A 89 -8.45 3.67 -3.90
C ILE A 89 -7.33 4.54 -4.49
N ILE A 90 -7.27 4.69 -5.80
CA ILE A 90 -6.25 5.53 -6.45
C ILE A 90 -6.40 6.99 -6.02
N LYS A 91 -7.63 7.49 -5.95
CA LYS A 91 -7.89 8.83 -5.43
C LYS A 91 -7.46 8.98 -3.98
N PHE A 92 -7.77 8.02 -3.12
CA PHE A 92 -7.32 8.01 -1.71
C PHE A 92 -5.80 8.16 -1.60
N ILE A 93 -5.04 7.39 -2.40
CA ILE A 93 -3.57 7.43 -2.40
C ILE A 93 -3.06 8.80 -2.87
N SER A 94 -3.66 9.37 -3.92
CA SER A 94 -3.32 10.71 -4.41
C SER A 94 -3.59 11.79 -3.37
N ASP A 95 -4.76 11.76 -2.75
CA ASP A 95 -5.16 12.72 -1.70
C ASP A 95 -4.27 12.59 -0.45
N PHE A 96 -3.89 11.36 -0.09
CA PHE A 96 -2.97 11.08 1.02
C PHE A 96 -1.59 11.67 0.75
N ASN A 97 -1.07 11.47 -0.47
CA ASN A 97 0.20 12.07 -0.90
C ASN A 97 0.17 13.60 -0.89
N ALA A 98 -0.94 14.22 -1.29
CA ALA A 98 -1.09 15.67 -1.30
C ALA A 98 -0.99 16.29 0.10
N GLN A 99 -1.21 15.50 1.15
CA GLN A 99 -1.07 15.91 2.55
C GLN A 99 0.36 15.72 3.09
N ASN A 100 1.32 15.29 2.27
CA ASN A 100 2.71 14.99 2.67
C ASN A 100 2.82 13.97 3.83
N LYS A 101 1.86 13.07 3.94
CA LYS A 101 1.87 11.99 4.93
C LYS A 101 2.69 10.80 4.43
N ILE A 102 3.18 9.99 5.34
CA ILE A 102 4.08 8.87 5.05
C ILE A 102 3.38 7.80 4.23
N ILE A 103 3.97 7.43 3.09
CA ILE A 103 3.53 6.29 2.27
C ILE A 103 4.66 5.26 2.22
N ALA A 104 4.43 4.11 2.84
CA ALA A 104 5.31 2.96 2.77
C ALA A 104 4.81 1.98 1.70
N CYS A 105 5.56 1.87 0.61
CA CYS A 105 5.21 1.02 -0.53
C CYS A 105 6.24 -0.09 -0.71
N ILE A 106 5.78 -1.29 -0.99
CA ILE A 106 6.62 -2.48 -1.09
C ILE A 106 6.36 -3.19 -2.42
N CYS A 107 7.45 -3.63 -3.10
CA CYS A 107 7.38 -4.55 -4.24
C CYS A 107 6.47 -4.03 -5.36
N SER A 108 5.49 -4.83 -5.77
CA SER A 108 4.50 -4.47 -6.80
C SER A 108 3.48 -3.40 -6.34
N GLY A 109 3.49 -3.02 -5.09
CA GLY A 109 2.71 -1.87 -4.58
C GLY A 109 3.00 -0.58 -5.34
N ALA A 110 4.18 -0.45 -5.94
CA ALA A 110 4.55 0.66 -6.82
C ALA A 110 3.58 0.87 -8.00
N GLN A 111 2.85 -0.16 -8.43
CA GLN A 111 1.79 -0.01 -9.44
C GLN A 111 0.73 1.01 -9.01
N LEU A 112 0.40 1.03 -7.72
CA LEU A 112 -0.59 1.97 -7.18
C LEU A 112 -0.06 3.40 -7.19
N LEU A 113 1.22 3.60 -6.89
CA LEU A 113 1.88 4.91 -6.94
C LEU A 113 1.91 5.45 -8.38
N ILE A 114 2.19 4.58 -9.36
CA ILE A 114 2.15 4.92 -10.79
C ILE A 114 0.74 5.35 -11.19
N SER A 115 -0.27 4.55 -10.83
CA SER A 115 -1.68 4.83 -11.15
C SER A 115 -2.16 6.13 -10.47
N ALA A 116 -1.70 6.41 -9.26
CA ALA A 116 -1.98 7.67 -8.55
C ALA A 116 -1.19 8.88 -9.08
N LYS A 117 -0.29 8.68 -10.06
CA LYS A 117 0.54 9.72 -10.71
C LYS A 117 1.43 10.49 -9.74
N ILE A 118 1.95 9.82 -8.71
CA ILE A 118 2.74 10.46 -7.65
C ILE A 118 4.25 10.11 -7.70
N VAL A 119 4.69 9.41 -8.76
CA VAL A 119 6.09 8.94 -8.86
C VAL A 119 7.02 9.89 -9.61
N LYS A 120 6.50 10.83 -10.39
CA LYS A 120 7.30 11.69 -11.26
C LYS A 120 8.33 12.51 -10.46
N GLY A 121 9.61 12.38 -10.86
CA GLY A 121 10.73 13.09 -10.24
C GLY A 121 11.10 12.60 -8.84
N ARG A 122 10.57 11.46 -8.39
CA ARG A 122 10.93 10.84 -7.12
C ARG A 122 11.91 9.70 -7.31
N LYS A 123 12.81 9.54 -6.35
CA LYS A 123 13.62 8.34 -6.21
C LYS A 123 12.76 7.23 -5.62
N ILE A 124 12.65 6.11 -6.32
CA ILE A 124 11.79 5.00 -5.90
C ILE A 124 12.54 3.68 -6.10
N ALA A 125 12.56 2.86 -5.04
CA ALA A 125 12.80 1.44 -5.15
C ALA A 125 11.49 0.71 -5.43
N GLY A 126 11.56 -0.43 -6.06
CA GLY A 126 10.41 -1.29 -6.31
C GLY A 126 10.88 -2.67 -6.67
N TYR A 127 9.95 -3.60 -6.81
CA TYR A 127 10.30 -4.92 -7.32
C TYR A 127 11.02 -4.77 -8.67
N TYR A 128 12.06 -5.52 -8.90
CA TYR A 128 12.95 -5.32 -10.06
C TYR A 128 12.21 -5.29 -11.42
N SER A 129 11.13 -6.06 -11.57
CA SER A 129 10.32 -6.06 -12.79
C SER A 129 9.54 -4.76 -13.01
N MET A 130 9.43 -3.90 -11.99
CA MET A 130 8.77 -2.59 -12.08
C MET A 130 9.69 -1.47 -12.58
N LYS A 131 10.98 -1.78 -12.83
CA LYS A 131 11.98 -0.78 -13.23
C LYS A 131 11.54 0.06 -14.41
N ASP A 132 11.18 -0.59 -15.51
CA ASP A 132 10.82 0.10 -16.75
C ASP A 132 9.52 0.89 -16.60
N ASP A 133 8.55 0.34 -15.88
CA ASP A 133 7.27 1.01 -15.60
C ASP A 133 7.48 2.28 -14.77
N LEU A 134 8.32 2.22 -13.73
CA LEU A 134 8.66 3.37 -12.89
C LEU A 134 9.40 4.45 -13.69
N ILE A 135 10.39 4.06 -14.51
CA ILE A 135 11.13 4.99 -15.38
C ILE A 135 10.16 5.64 -16.38
N ASN A 136 9.32 4.87 -17.05
CA ASN A 136 8.35 5.37 -18.01
C ASN A 136 7.30 6.30 -17.38
N ALA A 137 6.99 6.09 -16.10
CA ALA A 137 6.13 6.99 -15.33
C ALA A 137 6.85 8.25 -14.82
N GLY A 138 8.14 8.40 -15.10
CA GLY A 138 8.95 9.57 -14.75
C GLY A 138 9.64 9.50 -13.39
N ALA A 139 9.67 8.33 -12.74
CA ALA A 139 10.44 8.13 -11.51
C ALA A 139 11.94 7.98 -11.79
N ILE A 140 12.75 8.23 -10.78
CA ILE A 140 14.18 7.91 -10.75
C ILE A 140 14.31 6.57 -10.04
N TYR A 141 14.33 5.48 -10.84
CA TYR A 141 14.46 4.14 -10.28
C TYR A 141 15.81 3.99 -9.58
N THR A 142 15.77 3.53 -8.33
CA THR A 142 16.96 3.38 -7.49
C THR A 142 17.03 1.94 -6.99
N ASP A 143 18.08 1.22 -7.39
CA ASP A 143 18.27 -0.20 -7.05
C ASP A 143 18.91 -0.33 -5.66
N LEU A 144 18.11 -0.08 -4.65
CA LEU A 144 18.45 -0.19 -3.24
C LEU A 144 17.33 -0.93 -2.48
N PRO A 145 17.66 -1.61 -1.37
CA PRO A 145 16.65 -2.33 -0.57
C PRO A 145 15.52 -1.43 -0.04
N ALA A 146 15.85 -0.18 0.26
CA ALA A 146 14.87 0.83 0.69
C ALA A 146 15.32 2.21 0.23
N VAL A 147 14.37 3.02 -0.22
CA VAL A 147 14.58 4.39 -0.65
C VAL A 147 13.54 5.28 0.01
N VAL A 148 14.00 6.37 0.62
CA VAL A 148 13.12 7.41 1.17
C VAL A 148 13.30 8.67 0.33
N ASP A 149 12.21 9.18 -0.21
CA ASP A 149 12.16 10.45 -0.94
C ASP A 149 10.90 11.23 -0.57
N ARG A 150 11.08 12.33 0.15
CA ARG A 150 10.02 13.19 0.71
C ARG A 150 9.19 12.48 1.77
N ASN A 151 8.02 11.96 1.39
CA ASN A 151 7.08 11.32 2.32
C ASN A 151 7.04 9.78 2.10
#